data_00f63a2e2ee331e8d9ebbe6d50fa865d
#
_entry.id   00f63a2e2ee331e8d9ebbe6d50fa865d
#
_cell.length_a   1.000
_cell.length_b   1.000
_cell.length_c   1.000
_cell.angle_alpha   90.00
_cell.angle_beta   90.00
_cell.angle_gamma   90.00
#
_symmetry.space_group_name_H-M   'P 1'
#
loop_
_entity.id
_entity.type
_entity.pdbx_description
1 polymer ?
#
loop_
_entity_poly.entity_id
_entity_poly.type
_entity_poly.pdbx_seq_one_letter_code
_entity_poly.pdbx_strand_id
1 'polypeptide(L)' 'YSWKDELRDQIENAKAHTSNLETFSEHVEEKGIEVKFRGETISYKPENANKWVRGRTLGSDYEKGAIDY' A
#
# COMPACT_ATOMS: atom_id res chain seq x y z
N TYR A 1 -7.66 17.34 1.84
CA TYR A 1 -6.88 16.18 2.30
C TYR A 1 -7.82 15.03 2.67
N SER A 2 -7.59 13.87 2.11
CA SER A 2 -8.45 12.72 2.31
C SER A 2 -7.64 11.52 2.83
N TRP A 3 -8.36 10.49 3.29
CA TRP A 3 -7.70 9.28 3.74
C TRP A 3 -6.92 8.60 2.61
N LYS A 4 -7.30 8.83 1.36
CA LYS A 4 -6.57 8.29 0.21
C LYS A 4 -5.21 8.97 0.07
N ASP A 5 -5.15 10.27 0.28
CA ASP A 5 -3.90 11.00 0.23
C ASP A 5 -2.96 10.56 1.33
N GLU A 6 -3.50 10.37 2.52
CA GLU A 6 -2.72 9.85 3.65
C GLU A 6 -2.21 8.45 3.35
N LEU A 7 -3.04 7.60 2.77
CA LEU A 7 -2.65 6.25 2.40
C LEU A 7 -1.51 6.28 1.38
N ARG A 8 -1.61 7.14 0.37
CA ARG A 8 -0.54 7.28 -0.62
C ARG A 8 0.78 7.70 0.02
N ASP A 9 0.73 8.67 0.92
CA ASP A 9 1.91 9.15 1.62
C ASP A 9 2.57 8.03 2.41
N GLN A 10 1.79 7.22 3.10
CA GLN A 10 2.32 6.12 3.87
C GLN A 10 2.92 5.02 2.98
N ILE A 11 2.29 4.76 1.85
CA ILE A 11 2.83 3.78 0.90
C ILE A 11 4.15 4.27 0.32
N GLU A 12 4.23 5.52 -0.08
CA GLU A 12 5.46 6.08 -0.62
C GLU A 12 6.58 6.09 0.41
N ASN A 13 6.25 6.40 1.66
CA ASN A 13 7.20 6.35 2.75
C ASN A 13 7.72 4.92 2.95
N ALA A 14 6.83 3.96 2.92
CA ALA A 14 7.19 2.55 3.06
C ALA A 14 8.10 2.10 1.91
N LYS A 15 7.81 2.50 0.70
CA LYS A 15 8.65 2.18 -0.47
C LYS A 15 10.06 2.74 -0.31
N ALA A 16 10.16 3.92 0.24
CA ALA A 16 11.46 4.57 0.44
C ALA A 16 12.29 3.90 1.53
N HIS A 17 11.64 3.22 2.47
CA HIS A 17 12.31 2.60 3.61
C HIS A 17 12.45 1.08 3.50
N THR A 18 12.00 0.49 2.42
CA THR A 18 12.05 -0.96 2.24
C THR A 18 12.67 -1.30 0.90
N SER A 19 13.24 -2.50 0.82
CA SER A 19 13.92 -2.95 -0.40
C SER A 19 13.21 -4.10 -1.11
N ASN A 20 12.17 -4.66 -0.50
CA ASN A 20 11.40 -5.73 -1.15
C ASN A 20 9.95 -5.70 -0.68
N LEU A 21 9.13 -6.49 -1.35
CA LEU A 21 7.70 -6.50 -1.12
C LEU A 21 7.33 -7.00 0.27
N GLU A 22 8.07 -7.96 0.77
CA GLU A 22 7.81 -8.54 2.09
C GLU A 22 8.01 -7.50 3.20
N THR A 23 9.15 -6.81 3.19
CA THR A 23 9.41 -5.77 4.18
C THR A 23 8.49 -4.57 3.99
N PHE A 24 8.11 -4.29 2.74
CA PHE A 24 7.14 -3.25 2.45
C PHE A 24 5.80 -3.54 3.15
N SER A 25 5.29 -4.76 3.02
CA SER A 25 4.02 -5.10 3.64
C SER A 25 4.09 -5.03 5.16
N GLU A 26 5.20 -5.48 5.74
CA GLU A 26 5.40 -5.37 7.19
C GLU A 26 5.40 -3.92 7.65
N HIS A 27 6.06 -3.06 6.88
CA HIS A 27 6.15 -1.64 7.22
C HIS A 27 4.77 -0.97 7.23
N VAL A 28 3.97 -1.23 6.21
CA VAL A 28 2.63 -0.61 6.14
C VAL A 28 1.69 -1.23 7.18
N GLU A 29 1.86 -2.49 7.52
CA GLU A 29 1.05 -3.11 8.56
C GLU A 29 1.33 -2.48 9.93
N GLU A 30 2.56 -2.09 10.18
CA GLU A 30 2.91 -1.38 11.41
C GLU A 30 2.23 -0.01 11.49
N LYS A 31 1.85 0.56 10.35
CA LYS A 31 1.13 1.83 10.31
C LYS A 31 -0.39 1.65 10.43
N GLY A 32 -0.85 0.41 10.60
CA GLY A 32 -2.26 0.12 10.71
C GLY A 32 -2.94 -0.11 9.37
N ILE A 33 -2.18 -0.36 8.33
CA ILE A 33 -2.70 -0.62 7.00
C ILE A 33 -2.58 -2.10 6.70
N GLU A 34 -3.69 -2.76 6.40
CA GLU A 34 -3.65 -4.15 5.98
C GLU A 34 -3.31 -4.22 4.50
N VAL A 35 -2.53 -5.22 4.13
CA VAL A 35 -2.08 -5.41 2.74
C VAL A 35 -2.44 -6.82 2.32
N LYS A 36 -2.93 -6.96 1.10
CA LYS A 36 -3.29 -8.26 0.56
C LYS A 36 -2.80 -8.35 -0.88
N PHE A 37 -2.10 -9.42 -1.18
CA PHE A 37 -1.63 -9.71 -2.53
C PHE A 37 -2.52 -10.74 -3.17
N ARG A 38 -2.93 -10.47 -4.41
CA ARG A 38 -3.80 -11.38 -5.13
C ARG A 38 -3.41 -11.38 -6.61
N GLY A 39 -2.65 -12.40 -6.99
CA GLY A 39 -2.09 -12.43 -8.34
C GLY A 39 -1.17 -11.25 -8.54
N GLU A 40 -1.48 -10.43 -9.52
CA GLU A 40 -0.70 -9.23 -9.81
C GLU A 40 -1.29 -7.99 -9.14
N THR A 41 -2.32 -8.17 -8.33
CA THR A 41 -3.03 -7.06 -7.70
C THR A 41 -2.64 -6.95 -6.23
N ILE A 42 -2.40 -5.73 -5.78
CA ILE A 42 -2.18 -5.44 -4.37
C ILE A 42 -3.35 -4.60 -3.87
N SER A 43 -3.84 -4.91 -2.68
CA SER A 43 -4.95 -4.19 -2.06
C SER A 43 -4.52 -3.70 -0.69
N TYR A 44 -5.06 -2.56 -0.30
CA TYR A 44 -4.76 -1.93 0.99
C TYR A 44 -6.05 -1.65 1.73
N LYS A 45 -6.02 -1.82 3.04
CA LYS A 45 -7.14 -1.45 3.89
C LYS A 45 -6.63 -0.68 5.10
N PRO A 46 -6.65 0.64 5.06
CA PRO A 46 -6.22 1.45 6.21
C PRO A 46 -7.25 1.41 7.32
N GLU A 47 -6.82 1.75 8.54
CA GLU A 47 -7.69 1.73 9.70
C GLU A 47 -8.92 2.62 9.56
N ASN A 48 -8.76 3.74 8.86
CA ASN A 48 -9.84 4.71 8.69
C ASN A 48 -10.71 4.44 7.46
N ALA A 49 -10.56 3.28 6.84
CA ALA A 49 -11.39 2.86 5.72
C ALA A 49 -12.06 1.54 6.07
N ASN A 50 -13.32 1.38 5.66
CA ASN A 50 -14.10 0.17 5.97
C ASN A 50 -14.06 -0.85 4.85
N LYS A 51 -13.24 -0.62 3.82
CA LYS A 51 -13.17 -1.52 2.67
C LYS A 51 -11.78 -1.53 2.08
N TRP A 52 -11.52 -2.57 1.30
CA TRP A 52 -10.23 -2.71 0.62
C TRP A 52 -10.16 -1.75 -0.57
N VAL A 53 -8.98 -1.18 -0.77
CA VAL A 53 -8.69 -0.29 -1.89
C VAL A 53 -7.59 -0.92 -2.71
N ARG A 54 -7.80 -1.05 -4.00
CA ARG A 54 -6.79 -1.60 -4.90
C ARG A 54 -5.69 -0.56 -5.15
N GLY A 55 -4.46 -1.02 -5.27
CA GLY A 55 -3.36 -0.13 -5.61
C GLY A 55 -3.62 0.65 -6.88
N ARG A 56 -4.26 0.01 -7.86
CA ARG A 56 -4.65 0.65 -9.12
C ARG A 56 -5.55 1.87 -8.89
N THR A 57 -6.42 1.81 -7.90
CA THR A 57 -7.33 2.91 -7.58
C THR A 57 -6.57 4.13 -7.07
N LEU A 58 -5.44 3.91 -6.42
CA LEU A 58 -4.60 5.01 -5.91
C LEU A 58 -3.70 5.60 -6.99
N GLY A 59 -3.33 4.80 -7.98
CA GLY A 59 -2.46 5.24 -9.06
C GLY A 59 -1.52 4.12 -9.48
N SER A 60 -0.94 4.25 -10.69
CA SER A 60 -0.05 3.21 -11.22
C SER A 60 1.20 3.00 -10.36
N ASP A 61 1.64 4.03 -9.65
CA ASP A 61 2.81 3.94 -8.77
C ASP A 61 2.57 3.10 -7.52
N TYR A 62 1.32 2.75 -7.26
CA TYR A 62 0.93 2.00 -6.06
C TYR A 62 0.51 0.58 -6.37
N GLU A 63 0.63 0.16 -7.61
CA GLU A 63 0.36 -1.21 -8.01
C GLU A 63 1.52 -2.11 -7.60
N LYS A 64 1.23 -3.41 -7.49
CA LYS A 64 2.23 -4.38 -7.11
C LYS A 64 3.46 -4.34 -8.02
N GLY A 65 3.25 -4.16 -9.33
CA GLY A 65 4.35 -4.10 -10.28
C GLY A 65 5.30 -2.95 -10.05
N ALA A 66 4.80 -1.82 -9.53
CA ALA A 66 5.64 -0.67 -9.22
C ALA A 66 6.33 -0.82 -7.86
N ILE A 67 5.80 -1.64 -6.98
CA ILE A 67 6.34 -1.86 -5.63
C ILE A 67 7.31 -3.04 -5.61
N ASP A 68 7.09 -4.00 -6.47
CA ASP A 68 7.93 -5.20 -6.55
C ASP A 68 9.28 -4.84 -7.18
N TYR A 69 10.25 -4.66 -6.34
CA TYR A 69 11.60 -4.22 -6.73
C TYR A 69 12.38 -5.30 -7.47
#